data_a423368b1010c1412677cdf8156a183b
#
_entry.id   a423368b1010c1412677cdf8156a183b
#
_cell.length_a   1.000
_cell.length_b   1.000
_cell.length_c   1.000
_cell.angle_alpha   90.00
_cell.angle_beta   90.00
_cell.angle_gamma   90.00
#
_symmetry.space_group_name_H-M   'P 1'
#
loop_
_entity.id
_entity.type
_entity.pdbx_description
1 polymer ?
#
loop_
_entity_poly.entity_id
_entity_poly.type
_entity_poly.pdbx_seq_one_letter_code
_entity_poly.pdbx_strand_id
1 'polypeptide(L)'
;MPYVNRIRGGSFTYRGRVVRLKPNMPGDPSPLHGQGWLNPWTVEEAGERYAVLAFRHAAGEWPWDYEARQEFALDEHGVSASIACRNTSAEPMPCGLGFHPYFPCGPETRLDTRVTHVWTIDEHVLPIDRVQATGRYDLENRRICGQGLDNGFAGWGHEARMTDPAWPFALTMSSRDADFFQLYSPKEGGIFVAEPVTHANAALNAPEEEWPELGMRVLEPGEEMRLDMRLELTRVSTSS
;
A
#
# COMPACT_ATOMS: atom_id res chain seq x y z
N MET A 1 1.81 -1.70 -7.94
CA MET A 1 2.28 -0.54 -8.69
C MET A 1 1.95 -0.66 -10.18
N PRO A 2 1.80 0.41 -10.94
CA PRO A 2 2.16 1.79 -10.65
C PRO A 2 1.06 2.59 -9.92
N TYR A 3 0.04 1.94 -9.44
CA TYR A 3 -0.96 2.50 -8.52
C TYR A 3 -1.30 1.44 -7.46
N VAL A 4 -1.86 1.89 -6.35
CA VAL A 4 -2.32 1.01 -5.27
C VAL A 4 -3.84 1.06 -5.18
N ASN A 5 -4.44 0.00 -4.63
CA ASN A 5 -5.87 -0.13 -4.48
C ASN A 5 -6.62 0.00 -5.82
N ARG A 6 -7.82 0.59 -5.85
CA ARG A 6 -8.77 0.53 -6.98
C ARG A 6 -8.73 1.75 -7.89
N ILE A 7 -9.07 1.52 -9.16
CA ILE A 7 -9.51 2.57 -10.08
C ILE A 7 -11.00 2.34 -10.34
N ARG A 8 -11.85 3.25 -9.83
CA ARG A 8 -13.32 3.16 -9.93
C ARG A 8 -13.75 2.95 -11.38
N GLY A 9 -14.47 1.84 -11.64
CA GLY A 9 -14.98 1.52 -12.97
C GLY A 9 -13.92 1.29 -14.05
N GLY A 10 -12.65 1.07 -13.65
CA GLY A 10 -11.56 0.76 -14.56
C GLY A 10 -11.16 1.89 -15.51
N SER A 11 -11.53 3.13 -15.24
CA SER A 11 -11.16 4.24 -16.12
C SER A 11 -10.85 5.53 -15.36
N PHE A 12 -9.91 6.30 -15.89
CA PHE A 12 -9.59 7.65 -15.42
C PHE A 12 -9.17 8.54 -16.60
N THR A 13 -9.19 9.84 -16.38
CA THR A 13 -8.74 10.81 -17.39
C THR A 13 -7.43 11.43 -16.93
N TYR A 14 -6.45 11.49 -17.83
CA TYR A 14 -5.18 12.16 -17.61
C TYR A 14 -4.78 12.97 -18.85
N ARG A 15 -4.54 14.26 -18.66
CA ARG A 15 -4.22 15.22 -19.75
C ARG A 15 -5.18 15.12 -20.93
N GLY A 16 -6.49 14.99 -20.65
CA GLY A 16 -7.55 14.87 -21.64
C GLY A 16 -7.65 13.50 -22.32
N ARG A 17 -6.76 12.54 -22.00
CA ARG A 17 -6.82 11.16 -22.49
C ARG A 17 -7.57 10.28 -21.51
N VAL A 18 -8.54 9.52 -21.97
CA VAL A 18 -9.21 8.49 -21.17
C VAL A 18 -8.40 7.20 -21.22
N VAL A 19 -7.92 6.76 -20.06
CA VAL A 19 -7.27 5.46 -19.87
C VAL A 19 -8.31 4.45 -19.39
N ARG A 20 -8.30 3.24 -19.95
CA ARG A 20 -9.19 2.15 -19.58
C ARG A 20 -8.40 0.89 -19.25
N LEU A 21 -8.73 0.30 -18.11
CA LEU A 21 -8.13 -0.92 -17.59
C LEU A 21 -9.23 -1.95 -17.35
N LYS A 22 -8.95 -3.21 -17.62
CA LYS A 22 -9.88 -4.29 -17.30
C LYS A 22 -9.78 -4.68 -15.83
N PRO A 23 -10.89 -5.17 -15.24
CA PRO A 23 -10.85 -5.83 -13.95
C PRO A 23 -9.81 -6.95 -13.93
N ASN A 24 -9.07 -7.06 -12.85
CA ASN A 24 -7.98 -8.02 -12.69
C ASN A 24 -8.12 -8.92 -11.45
N MET A 25 -9.26 -8.81 -10.75
CA MET A 25 -9.62 -9.69 -9.64
C MET A 25 -11.07 -10.19 -9.80
N PRO A 26 -11.33 -11.50 -9.67
CA PRO A 26 -12.68 -12.05 -9.76
C PRO A 26 -13.63 -11.40 -8.76
N GLY A 27 -14.80 -10.95 -9.21
CA GLY A 27 -15.82 -10.33 -8.37
C GLY A 27 -15.65 -8.83 -8.08
N ASP A 28 -14.51 -8.23 -8.44
CA ASP A 28 -14.30 -6.78 -8.33
C ASP A 28 -14.34 -6.14 -9.72
N PRO A 29 -15.26 -5.18 -9.97
CA PRO A 29 -15.34 -4.49 -11.26
C PRO A 29 -14.21 -3.46 -11.46
N SER A 30 -13.48 -3.13 -10.41
CA SER A 30 -12.41 -2.14 -10.44
C SER A 30 -11.05 -2.84 -10.47
N PRO A 31 -10.15 -2.50 -11.41
CA PRO A 31 -8.80 -3.05 -11.41
C PRO A 31 -8.02 -2.58 -10.18
N LEU A 32 -7.22 -3.50 -9.59
CA LEU A 32 -6.44 -3.29 -8.38
C LEU A 32 -4.94 -3.31 -8.65
N HIS A 33 -4.20 -2.52 -7.88
CA HIS A 33 -2.76 -2.60 -7.60
C HIS A 33 -1.83 -2.59 -8.82
N GLY A 34 -2.33 -2.25 -10.01
CA GLY A 34 -1.55 -2.16 -11.24
C GLY A 34 -1.00 -3.50 -11.73
N GLN A 35 -0.05 -3.44 -12.65
CA GLN A 35 0.47 -4.63 -13.33
C GLN A 35 1.52 -5.38 -12.50
N GLY A 36 2.19 -4.68 -11.57
CA GLY A 36 3.33 -5.26 -10.83
C GLY A 36 2.97 -6.32 -9.79
N TRP A 37 1.70 -6.49 -9.39
CA TRP A 37 1.31 -7.48 -8.37
C TRP A 37 0.89 -8.83 -8.97
N LEU A 38 0.46 -8.87 -10.22
CA LEU A 38 -0.01 -10.11 -10.87
C LEU A 38 0.97 -10.69 -11.88
N ASN A 39 2.06 -9.99 -12.16
CA ASN A 39 3.04 -10.44 -13.12
C ASN A 39 4.32 -10.94 -12.44
N PRO A 40 5.04 -11.89 -13.06
CA PRO A 40 6.29 -12.40 -12.51
C PRO A 40 7.36 -11.32 -12.54
N TRP A 41 8.19 -11.31 -11.48
CA TRP A 41 9.38 -10.49 -11.36
C TRP A 41 10.62 -11.33 -11.60
N THR A 42 11.62 -10.75 -12.25
CA THR A 42 12.92 -11.39 -12.46
C THR A 42 13.81 -11.16 -11.24
N VAL A 43 14.41 -12.21 -10.71
CA VAL A 43 15.45 -12.08 -9.69
C VAL A 43 16.73 -11.61 -10.38
N GLU A 44 17.19 -10.39 -10.07
CA GLU A 44 18.46 -9.85 -10.56
C GLU A 44 19.62 -10.30 -9.69
N GLU A 45 19.44 -10.24 -8.38
CA GLU A 45 20.42 -10.64 -7.39
C GLU A 45 19.74 -11.32 -6.21
N ALA A 46 20.39 -12.30 -5.60
CA ALA A 46 19.94 -12.90 -4.36
C ALA A 46 21.13 -13.43 -3.55
N GLY A 47 21.04 -13.31 -2.23
CA GLY A 47 22.00 -13.83 -1.25
C GLY A 47 21.25 -14.34 -0.02
N GLU A 48 21.99 -14.72 1.01
CA GLU A 48 21.40 -15.24 2.26
C GLU A 48 20.49 -14.22 2.95
N ARG A 49 20.78 -12.93 2.78
CA ARG A 49 20.12 -11.85 3.53
C ARG A 49 19.58 -10.73 2.64
N TYR A 50 19.59 -10.90 1.34
CA TYR A 50 19.08 -9.89 0.41
C TYR A 50 18.50 -10.51 -0.85
N ALA A 51 17.59 -9.80 -1.48
CA ALA A 51 17.10 -10.11 -2.82
C ALA A 51 16.78 -8.82 -3.56
N VAL A 52 17.06 -8.81 -4.86
CA VAL A 52 16.72 -7.74 -5.78
C VAL A 52 15.89 -8.32 -6.91
N LEU A 53 14.72 -7.76 -7.10
CA LEU A 53 13.76 -8.17 -8.12
C LEU A 53 13.51 -7.01 -9.08
N ALA A 54 13.39 -7.31 -10.36
CA ALA A 54 13.04 -6.34 -11.40
C ALA A 54 11.77 -6.75 -12.15
N PHE A 55 11.03 -5.75 -12.57
CA PHE A 55 9.85 -5.90 -13.42
C PHE A 55 9.86 -4.82 -14.50
N ARG A 56 9.49 -5.19 -15.73
CA ARG A 56 9.36 -4.26 -16.84
C ARG A 56 7.95 -4.36 -17.41
N HIS A 57 7.31 -3.24 -17.55
CA HIS A 57 6.02 -3.10 -18.21
C HIS A 57 6.19 -2.40 -19.55
N ALA A 58 5.70 -3.05 -20.59
CA ALA A 58 5.53 -2.41 -21.90
C ALA A 58 4.13 -1.80 -21.98
N ALA A 59 4.03 -0.62 -22.58
CA ALA A 59 2.76 0.10 -22.75
C ALA A 59 1.65 -0.79 -23.33
N GLY A 60 0.50 -0.77 -22.68
CA GLY A 60 -0.67 -1.58 -23.00
C GLY A 60 -1.95 -0.93 -22.49
N GLU A 61 -2.72 -1.63 -21.66
CA GLU A 61 -3.88 -1.03 -20.97
C GLU A 61 -3.43 0.12 -20.05
N TRP A 62 -2.30 -0.06 -19.32
CA TRP A 62 -1.53 1.03 -18.74
C TRP A 62 -0.61 1.58 -19.82
N PRO A 63 -0.85 2.79 -20.34
CA PRO A 63 -0.28 3.21 -21.63
C PRO A 63 1.13 3.81 -21.56
N TRP A 64 1.86 3.58 -20.48
CA TRP A 64 3.23 4.03 -20.29
C TRP A 64 4.17 2.86 -20.01
N ASP A 65 5.34 2.88 -20.65
CA ASP A 65 6.42 1.98 -20.29
C ASP A 65 7.01 2.37 -18.94
N TYR A 66 7.31 1.39 -18.10
CA TYR A 66 8.02 1.63 -16.85
C TYR A 66 8.85 0.44 -16.43
N GLU A 67 9.88 0.71 -15.65
CA GLU A 67 10.67 -0.28 -14.94
C GLU A 67 10.41 -0.17 -13.45
N ALA A 68 10.42 -1.31 -12.78
CA ALA A 68 10.27 -1.39 -11.35
C ALA A 68 11.33 -2.28 -10.73
N ARG A 69 11.76 -1.93 -9.52
CA ARG A 69 12.73 -2.68 -8.75
C ARG A 69 12.26 -2.84 -7.32
N GLN A 70 12.35 -4.04 -6.78
CA GLN A 70 12.15 -4.32 -5.36
C GLN A 70 13.47 -4.81 -4.77
N GLU A 71 13.79 -4.30 -3.59
CA GLU A 71 14.97 -4.73 -2.82
C GLU A 71 14.50 -5.17 -1.44
N PHE A 72 15.02 -6.29 -1.00
CA PHE A 72 14.79 -6.82 0.34
C PHE A 72 16.13 -7.05 1.01
N ALA A 73 16.24 -6.65 2.27
CA ALA A 73 17.41 -6.91 3.10
C ALA A 73 17.00 -7.36 4.49
N LEU A 74 17.66 -8.40 4.98
CA LEU A 74 17.51 -8.95 6.33
C LEU A 74 18.70 -8.58 7.19
N ASP A 75 18.45 -8.16 8.41
CA ASP A 75 19.44 -8.05 9.47
C ASP A 75 18.94 -8.76 10.74
N GLU A 76 19.68 -8.65 11.84
CA GLU A 76 19.34 -9.29 13.11
C GLU A 76 18.10 -8.70 13.81
N HIS A 77 17.62 -7.55 13.34
CA HIS A 77 16.49 -6.83 13.92
C HIS A 77 15.24 -6.87 13.04
N GLY A 78 15.34 -7.28 11.77
CA GLY A 78 14.16 -7.32 10.91
C GLY A 78 14.42 -7.30 9.42
N VAL A 79 13.46 -6.73 8.67
CA VAL A 79 13.45 -6.68 7.21
C VAL A 79 13.32 -5.23 6.75
N SER A 80 14.20 -4.82 5.84
CA SER A 80 13.98 -3.63 5.02
C SER A 80 13.47 -4.05 3.64
N ALA A 81 12.48 -3.37 3.13
CA ALA A 81 11.97 -3.54 1.78
C ALA A 81 11.88 -2.18 1.09
N SER A 82 12.22 -2.14 -0.18
CA SER A 82 11.97 -0.97 -1.01
C SER A 82 11.33 -1.35 -2.34
N ILE A 83 10.55 -0.45 -2.89
CA ILE A 83 10.00 -0.53 -4.23
C ILE A 83 10.23 0.78 -4.95
N ALA A 84 10.77 0.71 -6.16
CA ALA A 84 10.98 1.85 -7.02
C ALA A 84 10.27 1.66 -8.36
N CYS A 85 9.78 2.76 -8.94
CA CYS A 85 9.17 2.79 -10.26
C CYS A 85 9.75 3.93 -11.06
N ARG A 86 10.32 3.62 -12.21
CA ARG A 86 10.90 4.59 -13.14
C ARG A 86 10.06 4.66 -14.40
N ASN A 87 9.64 5.87 -14.76
CA ASN A 87 9.00 6.12 -16.05
C ASN A 87 10.03 6.00 -17.18
N THR A 88 9.86 5.01 -18.04
CA THR A 88 10.72 4.81 -19.23
C THR A 88 10.03 5.19 -20.53
N SER A 89 8.80 5.71 -20.46
CA SER A 89 8.09 6.25 -21.60
C SER A 89 8.58 7.65 -21.99
N ALA A 90 8.16 8.12 -23.16
CA ALA A 90 8.46 9.48 -23.63
C ALA A 90 7.50 10.55 -23.07
N GLU A 91 6.48 10.16 -22.31
CA GLU A 91 5.45 11.04 -21.78
C GLU A 91 5.41 10.95 -20.25
N PRO A 92 4.98 12.00 -19.54
CA PRO A 92 4.74 11.95 -18.11
C PRO A 92 3.71 10.87 -17.73
N MET A 93 3.95 10.15 -16.65
CA MET A 93 3.19 9.00 -16.20
C MET A 93 2.71 9.18 -14.76
N PRO A 94 1.41 8.99 -14.44
CA PRO A 94 0.95 8.90 -13.05
C PRO A 94 1.60 7.71 -12.35
N CYS A 95 1.99 7.88 -11.10
CA CYS A 95 2.62 6.81 -10.33
C CYS A 95 2.27 6.87 -8.85
N GLY A 96 2.00 5.71 -8.28
CA GLY A 96 1.85 5.49 -6.86
C GLY A 96 2.34 4.11 -6.45
N LEU A 97 2.85 4.03 -5.22
CA LEU A 97 3.51 2.84 -4.68
C LEU A 97 2.87 2.43 -3.35
N GLY A 98 2.98 1.15 -3.01
CA GLY A 98 2.54 0.62 -1.73
C GLY A 98 3.06 -0.79 -1.48
N PHE A 99 3.15 -1.15 -0.21
CA PHE A 99 3.38 -2.52 0.24
C PHE A 99 2.08 -3.09 0.81
N HIS A 100 1.88 -4.39 0.64
CA HIS A 100 0.68 -5.09 1.07
C HIS A 100 1.03 -6.32 1.94
N PRO A 101 1.71 -6.12 3.10
CA PRO A 101 2.10 -7.22 3.96
C PRO A 101 0.90 -7.78 4.74
N TYR A 102 0.80 -9.11 4.78
CA TYR A 102 -0.17 -9.83 5.58
C TYR A 102 0.43 -10.22 6.92
N PHE A 103 -0.32 -9.98 7.99
CA PHE A 103 0.05 -10.35 9.35
C PHE A 103 -0.97 -11.34 9.93
N PRO A 104 -0.55 -12.42 10.57
CA PRO A 104 -1.46 -13.26 11.33
C PRO A 104 -2.01 -12.49 12.52
N CYS A 105 -3.25 -12.76 12.91
CA CYS A 105 -3.82 -12.18 14.11
C CYS A 105 -4.71 -13.14 14.89
N GLY A 106 -4.70 -12.98 16.21
CA GLY A 106 -5.63 -13.56 17.15
C GLY A 106 -6.53 -12.51 17.80
N PRO A 107 -7.44 -12.90 18.70
CA PRO A 107 -8.40 -11.97 19.35
C PRO A 107 -7.75 -10.82 20.13
N GLU A 108 -6.53 -11.02 20.61
CA GLU A 108 -5.79 -10.07 21.43
C GLU A 108 -4.74 -9.27 20.64
N THR A 109 -4.56 -9.57 19.35
CA THR A 109 -3.63 -8.83 18.50
C THR A 109 -4.03 -7.36 18.41
N ARG A 110 -3.08 -6.47 18.66
CA ARG A 110 -3.28 -5.02 18.63
C ARG A 110 -2.43 -4.37 17.57
N LEU A 111 -3.02 -3.38 16.94
CA LEU A 111 -2.37 -2.39 16.08
C LEU A 111 -2.40 -1.05 16.84
N ASP A 112 -1.28 -0.35 16.87
CA ASP A 112 -1.15 0.99 17.42
C ASP A 112 -0.48 1.88 16.38
N THR A 113 -1.26 2.80 15.82
CA THR A 113 -0.79 3.75 14.80
C THR A 113 -1.66 5.00 14.80
N ARG A 114 -1.08 6.13 14.38
CA ARG A 114 -1.77 7.40 14.28
C ARG A 114 -2.18 7.69 12.85
N VAL A 115 -3.43 8.08 12.70
CA VAL A 115 -4.02 8.54 11.45
C VAL A 115 -4.94 9.72 11.76
N THR A 116 -5.11 10.65 10.82
CA THR A 116 -5.96 11.82 11.06
C THR A 116 -7.34 11.70 10.43
N HIS A 117 -7.42 11.13 9.25
CA HIS A 117 -8.65 10.98 8.49
C HIS A 117 -8.79 9.58 7.93
N VAL A 118 -10.02 9.21 7.61
CA VAL A 118 -10.40 7.96 6.95
C VAL A 118 -11.37 8.26 5.82
N TRP A 119 -11.27 7.49 4.74
CA TRP A 119 -12.34 7.45 3.75
C TRP A 119 -13.39 6.41 4.16
N THR A 120 -14.65 6.85 4.30
CA THR A 120 -15.78 5.91 4.29
C THR A 120 -15.90 5.27 2.92
N ILE A 121 -16.44 4.08 2.85
CA ILE A 121 -16.48 3.28 1.63
C ILE A 121 -17.89 2.81 1.31
N ASP A 122 -18.16 2.60 0.03
CA ASP A 122 -19.35 1.92 -0.46
C ASP A 122 -19.21 0.38 -0.41
N GLU A 123 -20.19 -0.35 -0.93
CA GLU A 123 -20.21 -1.81 -1.02
C GLU A 123 -19.11 -2.41 -1.93
N HIS A 124 -18.50 -1.58 -2.78
CA HIS A 124 -17.37 -1.95 -3.65
C HIS A 124 -16.02 -1.50 -3.11
N VAL A 125 -15.96 -1.10 -1.84
CA VAL A 125 -14.74 -0.59 -1.16
C VAL A 125 -14.16 0.66 -1.84
N LEU A 126 -15.03 1.44 -2.48
CA LEU A 126 -14.64 2.69 -3.10
C LEU A 126 -14.90 3.88 -2.17
N PRO A 127 -14.03 4.89 -2.13
CA PRO A 127 -14.18 6.01 -1.21
C PRO A 127 -15.43 6.84 -1.52
N ILE A 128 -16.13 7.25 -0.43
CA ILE A 128 -17.30 8.14 -0.45
C ILE A 128 -16.91 9.51 0.11
N ASP A 129 -16.66 9.57 1.42
CA ASP A 129 -16.35 10.79 2.15
C ASP A 129 -15.07 10.66 2.96
N ARG A 130 -14.33 11.77 3.08
CA ARG A 130 -13.18 11.87 3.99
C ARG A 130 -13.63 12.48 5.31
N VAL A 131 -13.53 11.72 6.38
CA VAL A 131 -13.95 12.11 7.73
C VAL A 131 -12.81 11.95 8.74
N GLN A 132 -12.96 12.51 9.94
CA GLN A 132 -12.00 12.31 11.04
C GLN A 132 -11.93 10.82 11.43
N ALA A 133 -10.72 10.30 11.64
CA ALA A 133 -10.49 8.92 12.06
C ALA A 133 -10.75 8.75 13.56
N THR A 134 -12.01 8.69 13.96
CA THR A 134 -12.46 8.55 15.36
C THR A 134 -13.37 7.34 15.56
N GLY A 135 -13.53 6.91 16.80
CA GLY A 135 -14.44 5.81 17.14
C GLY A 135 -14.03 4.50 16.49
N ARG A 136 -14.89 3.94 15.60
CA ARG A 136 -14.53 2.68 14.91
C ARG A 136 -13.33 2.79 13.97
N TYR A 137 -12.91 4.00 13.64
CA TYR A 137 -11.77 4.27 12.74
C TYR A 137 -10.53 4.76 13.50
N ASP A 138 -10.61 4.87 14.83
CA ASP A 138 -9.44 5.13 15.66
C ASP A 138 -8.53 3.88 15.67
N LEU A 139 -7.25 4.06 15.36
CA LEU A 139 -6.27 2.98 15.25
C LEU A 139 -5.24 2.99 16.38
N GLU A 140 -5.38 3.89 17.37
CA GLU A 140 -4.49 3.91 18.54
C GLU A 140 -4.80 2.72 19.46
N ASN A 141 -3.80 1.87 19.68
CA ASN A 141 -3.85 0.68 20.56
C ASN A 141 -5.11 -0.19 20.37
N ARG A 142 -5.50 -0.39 19.12
CA ARG A 142 -6.74 -1.08 18.74
C ARG A 142 -6.56 -2.59 18.63
N ARG A 143 -7.52 -3.40 19.14
CA ARG A 143 -7.67 -4.79 18.72
C ARG A 143 -8.00 -4.83 17.23
N ILE A 144 -7.20 -5.58 16.45
CA ILE A 144 -7.26 -5.48 15.00
C ILE A 144 -7.90 -6.68 14.31
N CYS A 145 -7.93 -7.85 14.93
CA CYS A 145 -8.46 -9.05 14.32
C CYS A 145 -10.00 -9.00 14.20
N GLY A 146 -10.57 -9.35 13.06
CA GLY A 146 -12.01 -9.49 12.88
C GLY A 146 -12.82 -8.20 12.88
N GLN A 147 -12.21 -7.06 12.53
CA GLN A 147 -12.86 -5.74 12.67
C GLN A 147 -13.80 -5.38 11.52
N GLY A 148 -13.76 -6.08 10.41
CA GLY A 148 -14.54 -5.74 9.21
C GLY A 148 -14.20 -4.36 8.68
N LEU A 149 -12.90 -4.04 8.60
CA LEU A 149 -12.36 -2.81 8.03
C LEU A 149 -11.69 -3.12 6.70
N ASP A 150 -11.88 -2.25 5.72
CA ASP A 150 -11.11 -2.19 4.46
C ASP A 150 -11.07 -0.73 4.03
N ASN A 151 -10.31 0.08 4.76
CA ASN A 151 -10.37 1.53 4.64
C ASN A 151 -8.98 2.13 4.39
N GLY A 152 -8.97 3.19 3.56
CA GLY A 152 -7.83 4.09 3.41
C GLY A 152 -7.85 5.20 4.44
N PHE A 153 -6.67 5.56 4.93
CA PHE A 153 -6.43 6.61 5.92
C PHE A 153 -5.43 7.62 5.41
N ALA A 154 -5.57 8.87 5.83
CA ALA A 154 -4.64 9.96 5.54
C ALA A 154 -4.02 10.53 6.83
N GLY A 155 -2.89 11.21 6.67
CA GLY A 155 -2.13 11.77 7.78
C GLY A 155 -1.60 10.67 8.69
N TRP A 156 -1.05 9.64 8.08
CA TRP A 156 -0.39 8.56 8.80
C TRP A 156 0.89 9.04 9.49
N GLY A 157 1.11 8.59 10.73
CA GLY A 157 2.28 8.94 11.54
C GLY A 157 3.57 8.19 11.18
N HIS A 158 3.61 7.52 10.02
CA HIS A 158 4.76 6.79 9.44
C HIS A 158 5.23 5.58 10.26
N GLU A 159 4.51 5.20 11.30
CA GLU A 159 4.83 4.05 12.15
C GLU A 159 3.55 3.32 12.58
N ALA A 160 3.61 2.00 12.60
CA ALA A 160 2.56 1.13 13.11
C ALA A 160 3.18 0.03 13.96
N ARG A 161 2.81 -0.04 15.23
CA ARG A 161 3.27 -1.05 16.18
C ARG A 161 2.22 -2.14 16.32
N MET A 162 2.65 -3.39 16.26
CA MET A 162 1.82 -4.58 16.34
C MET A 162 2.28 -5.45 17.50
N THR A 163 1.33 -5.88 18.34
CA THR A 163 1.60 -6.73 19.50
C THR A 163 0.54 -7.80 19.64
N ASP A 164 0.95 -8.95 20.14
CA ASP A 164 0.05 -10.02 20.54
C ASP A 164 0.64 -10.70 21.80
N PRO A 165 -0.14 -11.03 22.83
CA PRO A 165 0.36 -11.75 24.00
C PRO A 165 1.00 -13.11 23.67
N ALA A 166 0.61 -13.71 22.55
CA ALA A 166 1.18 -14.98 22.08
C ALA A 166 2.54 -14.80 21.37
N TRP A 167 2.93 -13.57 21.02
CA TRP A 167 4.20 -13.32 20.37
C TRP A 167 5.30 -13.01 21.38
N PRO A 168 6.51 -13.60 21.22
CA PRO A 168 7.66 -13.26 22.07
C PRO A 168 8.32 -11.92 21.67
N PHE A 169 7.69 -11.15 20.75
CA PHE A 169 8.19 -9.89 20.22
C PHE A 169 7.03 -8.91 19.96
N ALA A 170 7.36 -7.66 19.86
CA ALA A 170 6.56 -6.64 19.20
C ALA A 170 7.13 -6.41 17.78
N LEU A 171 6.26 -6.12 16.83
CA LEU A 171 6.64 -5.76 15.46
C LEU A 171 6.34 -4.28 15.25
N THR A 172 7.32 -3.55 14.74
CA THR A 172 7.14 -2.15 14.33
C THR A 172 7.37 -2.05 12.83
N MET A 173 6.37 -1.54 12.12
CA MET A 173 6.45 -1.18 10.71
C MET A 173 6.63 0.32 10.59
N SER A 174 7.56 0.77 9.78
CA SER A 174 7.74 2.20 9.48
C SER A 174 8.00 2.44 8.00
N SER A 175 7.53 3.60 7.52
CA SER A 175 7.79 4.09 6.17
C SER A 175 7.67 5.61 6.16
N ARG A 176 8.76 6.33 5.84
CA ARG A 176 8.79 7.80 5.86
C ARG A 176 8.21 8.43 4.61
N ASP A 177 8.12 7.65 3.54
CA ASP A 177 7.70 8.11 2.21
C ASP A 177 6.21 7.85 1.93
N ALA A 178 5.51 7.23 2.89
CA ALA A 178 4.08 6.95 2.82
C ALA A 178 3.30 7.90 3.72
N ASP A 179 2.50 8.79 3.16
CA ASP A 179 1.60 9.68 3.91
C ASP A 179 0.21 9.08 4.12
N PHE A 180 -0.07 7.96 3.46
CA PHE A 180 -1.33 7.24 3.51
C PHE A 180 -1.13 5.84 4.06
N PHE A 181 -2.20 5.30 4.61
CA PHE A 181 -2.22 3.99 5.22
C PHE A 181 -3.51 3.26 4.80
N GLN A 182 -3.40 2.04 4.31
CA GLN A 182 -4.56 1.19 4.05
C GLN A 182 -4.61 0.09 5.09
N LEU A 183 -5.79 -0.20 5.60
CA LEU A 183 -6.01 -1.25 6.59
C LEU A 183 -7.12 -2.18 6.12
N TYR A 184 -6.78 -3.46 5.99
CA TYR A 184 -7.75 -4.52 5.77
C TYR A 184 -7.76 -5.47 6.97
N SER A 185 -8.93 -5.67 7.57
CA SER A 185 -9.17 -6.61 8.66
C SER A 185 -10.49 -7.33 8.38
N PRO A 186 -10.47 -8.53 7.78
CA PRO A 186 -11.68 -9.27 7.46
C PRO A 186 -12.46 -9.65 8.72
N LYS A 187 -13.79 -9.76 8.60
CA LYS A 187 -14.68 -10.11 9.71
C LYS A 187 -14.40 -11.50 10.28
N GLU A 188 -13.92 -12.39 9.45
CA GLU A 188 -13.56 -13.76 9.78
C GLU A 188 -12.32 -13.84 10.68
N GLY A 189 -11.51 -12.79 10.73
CA GLY A 189 -10.26 -12.74 11.48
C GLY A 189 -9.16 -13.59 10.87
N GLY A 190 -8.18 -13.97 11.71
CA GLY A 190 -7.04 -14.80 11.32
C GLY A 190 -5.89 -14.03 10.69
N ILE A 191 -6.19 -12.97 9.95
CA ILE A 191 -5.21 -12.07 9.33
C ILE A 191 -5.67 -10.62 9.41
N PHE A 192 -4.72 -9.69 9.23
CA PHE A 192 -4.96 -8.31 8.81
C PHE A 192 -3.83 -7.85 7.88
N VAL A 193 -4.08 -6.78 7.15
CA VAL A 193 -3.11 -6.15 6.26
C VAL A 193 -2.94 -4.70 6.69
N ALA A 194 -1.70 -4.28 6.85
CA ALA A 194 -1.33 -2.91 7.20
C ALA A 194 -0.39 -2.39 6.13
N GLU A 195 -0.85 -1.42 5.34
CA GLU A 195 -0.23 -1.04 4.09
C GLU A 195 0.26 0.40 4.13
N PRO A 196 1.58 0.64 4.17
CA PRO A 196 2.12 1.95 3.83
C PRO A 196 1.95 2.18 2.32
N VAL A 197 1.23 3.24 1.97
CA VAL A 197 0.91 3.58 0.58
C VAL A 197 1.14 5.07 0.32
N THR A 198 1.48 5.43 -0.90
CA THR A 198 1.81 6.81 -1.25
C THR A 198 0.61 7.63 -1.66
N HIS A 199 -0.55 7.02 -1.93
CA HIS A 199 -1.76 7.74 -2.34
C HIS A 199 -3.04 7.07 -1.85
N ALA A 200 -4.12 7.84 -1.82
CA ALA A 200 -5.45 7.40 -1.45
C ALA A 200 -6.05 6.42 -2.48
N ASN A 201 -6.94 5.53 -2.02
CA ASN A 201 -7.73 4.68 -2.92
C ASN A 201 -8.52 5.53 -3.92
N ALA A 202 -8.57 5.10 -5.17
CA ALA A 202 -9.24 5.76 -6.29
C ALA A 202 -8.75 7.20 -6.58
N ALA A 203 -7.55 7.57 -6.18
CA ALA A 203 -6.98 8.91 -6.41
C ALA A 203 -6.96 9.28 -7.90
N LEU A 204 -6.73 8.33 -8.81
CA LEU A 204 -6.75 8.56 -10.26
C LEU A 204 -8.13 8.94 -10.81
N ASN A 205 -9.21 8.70 -10.07
CA ASN A 205 -10.56 9.09 -10.45
C ASN A 205 -10.92 10.54 -10.07
N ALA A 206 -10.13 11.15 -9.21
CA ALA A 206 -10.27 12.56 -8.88
C ALA A 206 -9.78 13.47 -10.03
N PRO A 207 -10.17 14.73 -10.08
CA PRO A 207 -9.57 15.74 -10.95
C PRO A 207 -8.05 15.81 -10.76
N GLU A 208 -7.29 16.04 -11.84
CA GLU A 208 -5.82 16.05 -11.79
C GLU A 208 -5.26 17.06 -10.78
N GLU A 209 -5.94 18.19 -10.58
CA GLU A 209 -5.56 19.23 -9.61
C GLU A 209 -5.63 18.75 -8.14
N GLU A 210 -6.41 17.71 -7.84
CA GLU A 210 -6.51 17.10 -6.51
C GLU A 210 -5.47 16.00 -6.27
N TRP A 211 -4.81 15.50 -7.32
CA TRP A 211 -3.87 14.40 -7.21
C TRP A 211 -2.74 14.63 -6.19
N PRO A 212 -2.11 15.82 -6.11
CA PRO A 212 -1.08 16.07 -5.11
C PRO A 212 -1.57 15.90 -3.67
N GLU A 213 -2.81 16.34 -3.35
CA GLU A 213 -3.41 16.19 -2.03
C GLU A 213 -3.78 14.74 -1.73
N LEU A 214 -4.09 13.96 -2.77
CA LEU A 214 -4.37 12.53 -2.69
C LEU A 214 -3.11 11.66 -2.78
N GLY A 215 -1.91 12.27 -2.89
CA GLY A 215 -0.62 11.61 -2.90
C GLY A 215 -0.22 10.96 -4.23
N MET A 216 -1.02 11.13 -5.28
CA MET A 216 -0.67 10.67 -6.61
C MET A 216 0.41 11.58 -7.22
N ARG A 217 1.50 10.98 -7.69
CA ARG A 217 2.58 11.71 -8.37
C ARG A 217 2.50 11.53 -9.88
N VAL A 218 3.12 12.46 -10.59
CA VAL A 218 3.38 12.35 -12.03
C VAL A 218 4.88 12.30 -12.21
N LEU A 219 5.39 11.26 -12.83
CA LEU A 219 6.81 11.08 -13.13
C LEU A 219 7.08 11.55 -14.55
N GLU A 220 7.99 12.51 -14.69
CA GLU A 220 8.51 12.90 -16.01
C GLU A 220 9.31 11.75 -16.64
N PRO A 221 9.55 11.74 -17.98
CA PRO A 221 10.38 10.75 -18.64
C PRO A 221 11.75 10.59 -17.94
N GLY A 222 12.05 9.37 -17.53
CA GLY A 222 13.28 9.02 -16.80
C GLY A 222 13.24 9.30 -15.30
N GLU A 223 12.20 9.94 -14.76
CA GLU A 223 12.04 10.15 -13.31
C GLU A 223 11.67 8.85 -12.61
N GLU A 224 12.10 8.73 -11.35
CA GLU A 224 11.86 7.59 -10.49
C GLU A 224 11.15 8.03 -9.20
N MET A 225 10.22 7.19 -8.73
CA MET A 225 9.63 7.26 -7.40
C MET A 225 10.04 6.03 -6.60
N ARG A 226 10.34 6.22 -5.31
CA ARG A 226 10.72 5.15 -4.39
C ARG A 226 9.85 5.21 -3.14
N LEU A 227 9.58 4.04 -2.58
CA LEU A 227 8.94 3.85 -1.28
C LEU A 227 9.76 2.82 -0.50
N ASP A 228 10.15 3.19 0.72
CA ASP A 228 10.87 2.31 1.64
C ASP A 228 9.98 1.90 2.82
N MET A 229 10.14 0.65 3.27
CA MET A 229 9.47 0.11 4.45
C MET A 229 10.46 -0.67 5.32
N ARG A 230 10.36 -0.50 6.63
CA ARG A 230 11.10 -1.28 7.62
C ARG A 230 10.11 -2.05 8.50
N LEU A 231 10.35 -3.34 8.68
CA LEU A 231 9.73 -4.18 9.70
C LEU A 231 10.78 -4.54 10.73
N GLU A 232 10.59 -4.10 11.98
CA GLU A 232 11.54 -4.32 13.07
C GLU A 232 10.92 -5.14 14.19
N LEU A 233 11.67 -6.14 14.67
CA LEU A 233 11.28 -7.02 15.75
C LEU A 233 11.97 -6.58 17.04
N THR A 234 11.19 -6.26 18.07
CA THR A 234 11.69 -5.97 19.41
C THR A 234 11.23 -7.09 20.37
N ARG A 235 12.18 -7.76 21.03
CA ARG A 235 11.83 -8.78 22.04
C ARG A 235 11.03 -8.17 23.17
N VAL A 236 9.93 -8.82 23.53
CA VAL A 236 9.15 -8.46 24.72
C VAL A 236 9.64 -9.34 25.87
N SER A 237 10.11 -8.71 26.97
CA SER A 237 10.44 -9.44 28.19
C SER A 237 9.16 -10.03 28.75
N THR A 238 9.00 -11.34 28.73
CA THR A 238 7.96 -12.01 29.49
C THR A 238 8.31 -11.84 30.98
N SER A 239 7.60 -10.96 31.66
CA SER A 239 7.63 -10.93 33.12
C SER A 239 7.13 -12.28 33.63
N SER A 240 8.02 -13.04 34.24
CA SER A 240 7.74 -14.32 34.93
C SER A 240 6.86 -14.09 36.12
#